data_5cd6b661d94bb8430116ceb96c796230
#
_entry.id   5cd6b661d94bb8430116ceb96c796230
#
_cell.length_a   1.000
_cell.length_b   1.000
_cell.length_c   1.000
_cell.angle_alpha   90.00
_cell.angle_beta   90.00
_cell.angle_gamma   90.00
#
_symmetry.space_group_name_H-M   'P 1'
#
loop_
_entity.id
_entity.type
_entity.pdbx_description
1 polymer ?
#
loop_
_entity_poly.entity_id
_entity_poly.type
_entity_poly.pdbx_seq_one_letter_code
_entity_poly.pdbx_strand_id
1 'polypeptide(L)'
;TIYSNCDEVRLTYCKGGKEYTYHKPANESGMPSPVITFKDVFDVMYDKKLSRQKKQADSYLLAEGLMDGKVVATHKVTPTRRPSKLLLWADDEKVQMKADGSDIVTVIAAIADENGNIKRLNNYEVKFEIEGQGQLVADEETFTNPRPVLWGTAPVLVRSTTTPGEIKIRASVVWQGKHTPVPAELIIPTFPSEQ
;
A
#
# COMPACT_ATOMS: atom_id res chain seq x y z
N THR A 1 -0.29 3.73 18.68
CA THR A 1 -1.54 2.98 18.86
C THR A 1 -1.52 1.74 18.01
N ILE A 2 -1.93 0.61 18.56
CA ILE A 2 -2.02 -0.70 17.92
C ILE A 2 -3.42 -1.25 18.17
N TYR A 3 -4.03 -1.84 17.16
CA TYR A 3 -5.31 -2.56 17.25
C TYR A 3 -4.98 -4.05 17.22
N SER A 4 -5.42 -4.80 18.23
CA SER A 4 -5.10 -6.22 18.34
C SER A 4 -6.19 -6.97 19.11
N ASN A 5 -6.45 -8.21 18.72
CA ASN A 5 -7.27 -9.17 19.45
C ASN A 5 -6.42 -10.23 20.17
N CYS A 6 -5.10 -10.02 20.26
CA CYS A 6 -4.19 -10.90 20.98
C CYS A 6 -4.21 -10.59 22.49
N ASP A 7 -3.74 -11.53 23.31
CA ASP A 7 -3.69 -11.38 24.78
C ASP A 7 -2.67 -10.32 25.21
N GLU A 8 -1.59 -10.21 24.46
CA GLU A 8 -0.49 -9.28 24.72
C GLU A 8 0.04 -8.70 23.42
N VAL A 9 0.53 -7.46 23.47
CA VAL A 9 1.26 -6.84 22.37
C VAL A 9 2.65 -6.43 22.83
N ARG A 10 3.65 -6.86 22.09
CA ARG A 10 5.03 -6.42 22.20
C ARG A 10 5.34 -5.44 21.08
N LEU A 11 5.81 -4.24 21.42
CA LEU A 11 6.26 -3.24 20.46
C LEU A 11 7.77 -3.09 20.57
N THR A 12 8.48 -3.35 19.50
CA THR A 12 9.91 -3.04 19.36
C THR A 12 10.08 -1.80 18.52
N TYR A 13 10.76 -0.81 19.07
CA TYR A 13 11.19 0.38 18.34
C TYR A 13 12.69 0.32 18.13
N CYS A 14 13.13 0.13 16.90
CA CYS A 14 14.54 0.25 16.52
C CYS A 14 14.83 1.69 16.10
N LYS A 15 15.76 2.32 16.80
CA LYS A 15 16.13 3.72 16.64
C LYS A 15 17.63 3.83 16.32
N GLY A 16 17.95 3.90 15.01
CA GLY A 16 19.35 3.98 14.57
C GLY A 16 20.18 2.78 15.02
N GLY A 17 19.60 1.57 14.97
CA GLY A 17 20.25 0.32 15.36
C GLY A 17 20.15 -0.04 16.85
N LYS A 18 19.52 0.81 17.68
CA LYS A 18 19.18 0.46 19.08
C LYS A 18 17.73 0.06 19.19
N GLU A 19 17.46 -1.07 19.81
CA GLU A 19 16.10 -1.59 20.03
C GLU A 19 15.61 -1.26 21.43
N TYR A 20 14.34 -0.84 21.50
CA TYR A 20 13.60 -0.57 22.73
C TYR A 20 12.32 -1.40 22.66
N THR A 21 12.08 -2.23 23.66
CA THR A 21 10.93 -3.14 23.68
C THR A 21 9.96 -2.75 24.78
N TYR A 22 8.68 -2.71 24.43
CA TYR A 22 7.58 -2.37 25.32
C TYR A 22 6.56 -3.49 25.31
N HIS A 23 6.03 -3.86 26.46
CA HIS A 23 4.99 -4.89 26.61
C HIS A 23 3.74 -4.27 27.21
N LYS A 24 2.59 -4.63 26.70
CA LYS A 24 1.29 -4.32 27.30
C LYS A 24 0.32 -5.48 27.13
N PRO A 25 -0.40 -5.85 28.21
CA PRO A 25 -1.55 -6.74 28.05
C PRO A 25 -2.63 -6.04 27.23
N ALA A 26 -3.26 -6.80 26.34
CA ALA A 26 -4.27 -6.24 25.44
C ALA A 26 -5.59 -5.93 26.16
N ASN A 27 -5.84 -6.53 27.31
CA ASN A 27 -7.17 -6.58 27.95
C ASN A 27 -7.36 -5.57 29.09
N GLU A 28 -6.59 -4.48 29.13
CA GLU A 28 -6.77 -3.42 30.16
C GLU A 28 -8.13 -2.70 30.04
N SER A 29 -8.80 -2.75 28.87
CA SER A 29 -10.03 -2.00 28.63
C SER A 29 -11.32 -2.81 28.70
N GLY A 30 -11.25 -4.13 28.80
CA GLY A 30 -12.42 -5.03 28.75
C GLY A 30 -13.15 -5.04 27.40
N MET A 31 -12.59 -4.43 26.36
CA MET A 31 -13.15 -4.43 25.01
C MET A 31 -12.73 -5.69 24.22
N PRO A 32 -13.59 -6.22 23.34
CA PRO A 32 -13.27 -7.41 22.52
C PRO A 32 -12.08 -7.22 21.58
N SER A 33 -11.81 -5.98 21.17
CA SER A 33 -10.68 -5.61 20.30
C SER A 33 -10.04 -4.32 20.82
N PRO A 34 -9.22 -4.43 21.87
CA PRO A 34 -8.70 -3.26 22.55
C PRO A 34 -7.73 -2.46 21.70
N VAL A 35 -7.81 -1.15 21.88
CA VAL A 35 -6.84 -0.19 21.34
C VAL A 35 -5.71 -0.04 22.34
N ILE A 36 -4.52 -0.46 21.96
CA ILE A 36 -3.34 -0.42 22.81
C ILE A 36 -2.49 0.78 22.45
N THR A 37 -2.28 1.69 23.40
CA THR A 37 -1.45 2.88 23.19
C THR A 37 -0.18 2.83 24.02
N PHE A 38 0.94 2.84 23.33
CA PHE A 38 2.26 3.04 23.93
C PHE A 38 2.58 4.53 23.90
N LYS A 39 2.74 5.13 25.08
CA LYS A 39 3.07 6.56 25.21
C LYS A 39 4.59 6.75 25.22
N ASP A 40 5.04 7.90 24.74
CA ASP A 40 6.44 8.35 24.79
C ASP A 40 7.47 7.46 24.10
N VAL A 41 7.00 6.61 23.16
CA VAL A 41 7.87 5.73 22.36
C VAL A 41 8.55 6.51 21.23
N PHE A 42 7.87 7.50 20.67
CA PHE A 42 8.27 8.16 19.43
C PHE A 42 8.63 9.62 19.67
N ASP A 43 9.87 10.00 19.37
CA ASP A 43 10.34 11.39 19.37
C ASP A 43 10.50 11.90 17.93
N VAL A 44 9.49 12.63 17.46
CA VAL A 44 9.43 13.18 16.10
C VAL A 44 10.64 14.05 15.75
N MET A 45 11.15 14.83 16.71
CA MET A 45 12.26 15.74 16.47
C MET A 45 13.59 14.98 16.33
N TYR A 46 13.77 13.94 17.12
CA TYR A 46 14.95 13.08 17.03
C TYR A 46 14.92 12.25 15.75
N ASP A 47 13.79 11.66 15.41
CA ASP A 47 13.62 10.84 14.21
C ASP A 47 13.78 11.65 12.92
N LYS A 48 13.36 12.91 12.93
CA LYS A 48 13.64 13.87 11.86
C LYS A 48 15.12 14.17 11.67
N LYS A 49 15.92 14.18 12.75
CA LYS A 49 17.39 14.30 12.66
C LYS A 49 18.01 13.05 12.05
N LEU A 50 17.56 11.86 12.44
CA LEU A 50 18.03 10.59 11.87
C LEU A 50 17.75 10.49 10.38
N SER A 51 16.60 11.00 9.92
CA SER A 51 16.23 10.99 8.50
C SER A 51 17.20 11.78 7.63
N ARG A 52 17.83 12.80 8.18
CA ARG A 52 18.86 13.62 7.49
C ARG A 52 20.24 12.99 7.48
N GLN A 53 20.51 12.02 8.34
CA GLN A 53 21.86 11.46 8.59
C GLN A 53 22.14 10.15 7.84
N LYS A 54 21.35 9.75 6.83
CA LYS A 54 21.48 8.45 6.12
C LYS A 54 21.38 7.19 7.02
N LYS A 55 21.24 7.33 8.33
CA LYS A 55 21.12 6.24 9.32
C LYS A 55 19.68 5.74 9.48
N GLN A 56 18.77 6.22 8.64
CA GLN A 56 17.35 5.87 8.70
C GLN A 56 17.06 4.42 8.25
N ALA A 57 18.03 3.78 7.58
CA ALA A 57 17.91 2.41 7.11
C ALA A 57 17.62 1.40 8.24
N ASP A 58 18.10 1.70 9.44
CA ASP A 58 18.05 0.79 10.59
C ASP A 58 16.94 1.16 11.60
N SER A 59 15.98 2.02 11.19
CA SER A 59 14.87 2.42 12.06
C SER A 59 13.60 1.71 11.65
N TYR A 60 12.88 1.13 12.61
CA TYR A 60 11.59 0.49 12.39
C TYR A 60 10.75 0.41 13.67
N LEU A 61 9.47 0.24 13.50
CA LEU A 61 8.54 -0.21 14.52
C LEU A 61 8.10 -1.62 14.16
N LEU A 62 8.19 -2.55 15.08
CA LEU A 62 7.70 -3.92 14.94
C LEU A 62 6.69 -4.18 16.05
N ALA A 63 5.44 -4.38 15.69
CA ALA A 63 4.41 -4.85 16.59
C ALA A 63 4.25 -6.36 16.45
N GLU A 64 4.23 -7.07 17.58
CA GLU A 64 4.03 -8.50 17.65
C GLU A 64 2.85 -8.76 18.58
N GLY A 65 1.84 -9.47 18.08
CA GLY A 65 0.72 -9.95 18.87
C GLY A 65 1.03 -11.34 19.42
N LEU A 66 0.81 -11.54 20.72
CA LEU A 66 1.07 -12.81 21.39
C LEU A 66 -0.25 -13.40 21.90
N MET A 67 -0.38 -14.72 21.76
CA MET A 67 -1.40 -15.55 22.40
C MET A 67 -0.69 -16.70 23.11
N ASP A 68 -1.02 -16.92 24.35
CA ASP A 68 -0.36 -17.93 25.22
C ASP A 68 1.18 -17.80 25.18
N GLY A 69 1.70 -16.57 25.15
CA GLY A 69 3.13 -16.25 25.10
C GLY A 69 3.81 -16.53 23.76
N LYS A 70 3.07 -16.95 22.72
CA LYS A 70 3.59 -17.19 21.37
C LYS A 70 3.21 -16.05 20.42
N VAL A 71 4.15 -15.63 19.58
CA VAL A 71 3.90 -14.66 18.53
C VAL A 71 3.01 -15.27 17.45
N VAL A 72 1.82 -14.72 17.24
CA VAL A 72 0.84 -15.17 16.25
C VAL A 72 0.61 -14.18 15.12
N ALA A 73 0.97 -12.90 15.32
CA ALA A 73 0.86 -11.87 14.31
C ALA A 73 2.01 -10.88 14.42
N THR A 74 2.43 -10.32 13.29
CA THR A 74 3.47 -9.28 13.22
C THR A 74 3.09 -8.19 12.25
N HIS A 75 3.42 -6.94 12.61
CA HIS A 75 3.30 -5.80 11.71
C HIS A 75 4.52 -4.91 11.84
N LYS A 76 5.28 -4.75 10.75
CA LYS A 76 6.49 -3.93 10.71
C LYS A 76 6.26 -2.67 9.89
N VAL A 77 6.62 -1.53 10.46
CA VAL A 77 6.56 -0.21 9.80
C VAL A 77 7.96 0.39 9.75
N THR A 78 8.36 0.83 8.58
CA THR A 78 9.64 1.51 8.35
C THR A 78 9.40 2.96 7.89
N PRO A 79 10.34 3.89 8.16
CA PRO A 79 10.24 5.25 7.64
C PRO A 79 10.21 5.26 6.10
N THR A 80 9.30 6.04 5.53
CA THR A 80 9.21 6.17 4.08
C THR A 80 10.36 7.00 3.53
N ARG A 81 10.95 6.55 2.43
CA ARG A 81 12.03 7.22 1.69
C ARG A 81 11.46 8.02 0.49
N ARG A 82 12.33 8.46 -0.41
CA ARG A 82 11.91 9.14 -1.64
C ARG A 82 11.05 8.21 -2.50
N PRO A 83 10.04 8.76 -3.22
CA PRO A 83 9.34 7.99 -4.24
C PRO A 83 10.34 7.41 -5.24
N SER A 84 10.21 6.13 -5.57
CA SER A 84 11.11 5.45 -6.51
C SER A 84 10.39 4.53 -7.48
N LYS A 85 9.20 4.06 -7.14
CA LYS A 85 8.40 3.16 -7.98
C LYS A 85 6.91 3.35 -7.75
N LEU A 86 6.12 2.90 -8.72
CA LEU A 86 4.71 2.62 -8.52
C LEU A 86 4.54 1.16 -8.10
N LEU A 87 3.49 0.92 -7.32
CA LEU A 87 2.88 -0.39 -7.13
C LEU A 87 1.56 -0.39 -7.88
N LEU A 88 1.16 -1.52 -8.42
CA LEU A 88 -0.10 -1.68 -9.16
C LEU A 88 -0.71 -3.03 -8.82
N TRP A 89 -1.96 -3.05 -8.40
CA TRP A 89 -2.68 -4.27 -8.06
C TRP A 89 -4.18 -4.12 -8.30
N ALA A 90 -4.88 -5.23 -8.45
CA ALA A 90 -6.33 -5.28 -8.42
C ALA A 90 -6.83 -5.31 -6.98
N ASP A 91 -7.97 -4.68 -6.69
CA ASP A 91 -8.58 -4.65 -5.35
C ASP A 91 -9.05 -6.05 -4.89
N ASP A 92 -9.23 -6.96 -5.82
CA ASP A 92 -9.45 -8.39 -5.56
C ASP A 92 -8.20 -9.20 -5.91
N GLU A 93 -7.59 -9.85 -4.91
CA GLU A 93 -6.39 -10.69 -5.08
C GLU A 93 -6.64 -11.93 -5.97
N LYS A 94 -7.89 -12.33 -6.14
CA LYS A 94 -8.29 -13.50 -6.93
C LYS A 94 -9.11 -13.11 -8.16
N VAL A 95 -8.85 -11.92 -8.68
CA VAL A 95 -9.63 -11.39 -9.79
C VAL A 95 -9.64 -12.36 -10.97
N GLN A 96 -10.82 -12.86 -11.30
CA GLN A 96 -11.13 -13.63 -12.50
C GLN A 96 -12.21 -12.89 -13.26
N MET A 97 -11.82 -12.12 -14.26
CA MET A 97 -12.76 -11.34 -15.04
C MET A 97 -13.41 -12.21 -16.13
N LYS A 98 -14.73 -12.06 -16.30
CA LYS A 98 -15.47 -12.65 -17.42
C LYS A 98 -15.40 -11.73 -18.63
N ALA A 99 -15.20 -12.31 -19.80
CA ALA A 99 -15.22 -11.57 -21.06
C ALA A 99 -16.67 -11.41 -21.57
N ASP A 100 -17.49 -10.65 -20.83
CA ASP A 100 -18.89 -10.39 -21.14
C ASP A 100 -19.16 -8.92 -21.51
N GLY A 101 -18.12 -8.08 -21.50
CA GLY A 101 -18.20 -6.65 -21.78
C GLY A 101 -18.77 -5.80 -20.64
N SER A 102 -19.08 -6.41 -19.49
CA SER A 102 -19.68 -5.72 -18.34
C SER A 102 -18.91 -5.91 -17.04
N ASP A 103 -18.07 -6.94 -16.94
CA ASP A 103 -17.31 -7.22 -15.73
C ASP A 103 -16.25 -6.14 -15.46
N ILE A 104 -16.22 -5.63 -14.23
CA ILE A 104 -15.42 -4.47 -13.83
C ILE A 104 -14.57 -4.82 -12.60
N VAL A 105 -13.33 -4.39 -12.63
CA VAL A 105 -12.40 -4.47 -11.50
C VAL A 105 -11.80 -3.11 -11.18
N THR A 106 -11.58 -2.83 -9.91
CA THR A 106 -10.81 -1.67 -9.47
C THR A 106 -9.32 -2.02 -9.48
N VAL A 107 -8.54 -1.24 -10.22
CA VAL A 107 -7.07 -1.32 -10.20
C VAL A 107 -6.53 -0.12 -9.47
N ILE A 108 -5.62 -0.35 -8.53
CA ILE A 108 -5.07 0.68 -7.66
C ILE A 108 -3.58 0.84 -7.95
N ALA A 109 -3.18 2.07 -8.26
CA ALA A 109 -1.78 2.46 -8.31
C ALA A 109 -1.38 3.17 -7.00
N ALA A 110 -0.17 2.90 -6.50
CA ALA A 110 0.37 3.61 -5.36
C ALA A 110 1.79 4.10 -5.62
N ILE A 111 2.08 5.31 -5.15
CA ILE A 111 3.44 5.84 -5.14
C ILE A 111 4.17 5.24 -3.95
N ALA A 112 5.28 4.56 -4.18
CA ALA A 112 6.05 3.89 -3.16
C ALA A 112 7.54 4.25 -3.19
N ASP A 113 8.21 4.00 -2.08
CA ASP A 113 9.67 4.04 -2.01
C ASP A 113 10.29 2.71 -2.46
N GLU A 114 11.61 2.61 -2.42
CA GLU A 114 12.35 1.40 -2.80
C GLU A 114 11.94 0.15 -1.98
N ASN A 115 11.51 0.34 -0.74
CA ASN A 115 11.07 -0.73 0.18
C ASN A 115 9.59 -1.09 0.01
N GLY A 116 8.84 -0.38 -0.85
CA GLY A 116 7.41 -0.60 -1.04
C GLY A 116 6.51 0.19 -0.07
N ASN A 117 7.08 1.08 0.75
CA ASN A 117 6.27 1.91 1.64
C ASN A 117 5.53 2.99 0.85
N ILE A 118 4.21 3.03 0.96
CA ILE A 118 3.36 3.99 0.25
C ILE A 118 3.61 5.42 0.77
N LYS A 119 3.80 6.35 -0.15
CA LYS A 119 4.05 7.78 0.09
C LYS A 119 2.73 8.54 0.23
N ARG A 120 2.11 8.46 1.41
CA ARG A 120 0.76 8.98 1.66
C ARG A 120 0.59 10.49 1.47
N LEU A 121 1.65 11.27 1.61
CA LEU A 121 1.64 12.73 1.43
C LEU A 121 2.17 13.16 0.05
N ASN A 122 2.20 12.25 -0.92
CA ASN A 122 2.56 12.56 -2.29
C ASN A 122 1.37 13.18 -3.03
N ASN A 123 1.65 14.09 -3.97
CA ASN A 123 0.67 14.79 -4.79
C ASN A 123 0.89 14.60 -6.30
N TYR A 124 1.52 13.50 -6.70
CA TYR A 124 1.69 13.19 -8.11
C TYR A 124 0.35 12.87 -8.78
N GLU A 125 0.35 12.99 -10.10
CA GLU A 125 -0.73 12.48 -10.96
C GLU A 125 -0.26 11.21 -11.64
N VAL A 126 -1.13 10.20 -11.64
CA VAL A 126 -0.89 8.90 -12.27
C VAL A 126 -1.71 8.79 -13.54
N LYS A 127 -1.04 8.48 -14.63
CA LYS A 127 -1.66 8.11 -15.90
C LYS A 127 -1.72 6.60 -16.01
N PHE A 128 -2.90 6.09 -16.39
CA PHE A 128 -3.12 4.69 -16.70
C PHE A 128 -3.22 4.51 -18.22
N GLU A 129 -2.59 3.47 -18.72
CA GLU A 129 -2.65 3.02 -20.10
C GLU A 129 -3.08 1.56 -20.12
N ILE A 130 -3.86 1.15 -21.12
CA ILE A 130 -4.39 -0.18 -21.21
C ILE A 130 -4.18 -0.75 -22.61
N GLU A 131 -3.84 -2.03 -22.67
CA GLU A 131 -3.71 -2.81 -23.89
C GLU A 131 -4.43 -4.15 -23.74
N GLY A 132 -4.88 -4.74 -24.85
CA GLY A 132 -5.52 -6.07 -24.89
C GLY A 132 -7.04 -6.01 -24.71
N GLN A 133 -7.61 -6.99 -23.96
CA GLN A 133 -9.05 -7.25 -23.92
C GLN A 133 -9.76 -6.50 -22.78
N GLY A 134 -9.42 -5.23 -22.58
CA GLY A 134 -10.03 -4.37 -21.59
C GLY A 134 -10.14 -2.91 -22.01
N GLN A 135 -10.91 -2.15 -21.26
CA GLN A 135 -11.13 -0.72 -21.43
C GLN A 135 -11.03 0.00 -20.09
N LEU A 136 -10.37 1.16 -20.06
CA LEU A 136 -10.44 2.06 -18.90
C LEU A 136 -11.81 2.72 -18.85
N VAL A 137 -12.44 2.69 -17.67
CA VAL A 137 -13.65 3.50 -17.38
C VAL A 137 -13.16 4.82 -16.80
N ALA A 138 -12.43 5.58 -17.62
CA ALA A 138 -11.80 6.84 -17.25
C ALA A 138 -11.44 7.61 -18.49
N ASP A 139 -11.50 8.94 -18.44
CA ASP A 139 -11.13 9.83 -19.52
C ASP A 139 -10.50 11.13 -19.02
N GLU A 140 -9.93 11.91 -19.93
CA GLU A 140 -9.32 13.21 -19.64
C GLU A 140 -10.37 14.28 -19.38
N GLU A 141 -11.57 14.19 -19.96
CA GLU A 141 -12.63 15.18 -19.82
C GLU A 141 -13.23 15.18 -18.42
N THR A 142 -13.31 14.00 -17.80
CA THR A 142 -13.79 13.83 -16.41
C THR A 142 -12.68 13.93 -15.37
N PHE A 143 -11.44 14.21 -15.77
CA PHE A 143 -10.25 14.24 -14.90
C PHE A 143 -10.03 12.95 -14.11
N THR A 144 -10.45 11.81 -14.66
CA THR A 144 -10.28 10.51 -14.05
C THR A 144 -9.05 9.77 -14.56
N ASN A 145 -8.46 10.22 -15.67
CA ASN A 145 -7.16 9.76 -16.17
C ASN A 145 -6.48 10.85 -17.02
N PRO A 146 -5.36 11.47 -16.59
CA PRO A 146 -4.61 11.14 -15.37
C PRO A 146 -5.34 11.50 -14.08
N ARG A 147 -5.00 10.81 -13.01
CA ARG A 147 -5.64 10.96 -11.70
C ARG A 147 -4.66 11.40 -10.62
N PRO A 148 -4.98 12.44 -9.84
CA PRO A 148 -4.17 12.81 -8.68
C PRO A 148 -4.22 11.71 -7.62
N VAL A 149 -3.08 11.43 -6.98
CA VAL A 149 -3.05 10.50 -5.87
C VAL A 149 -3.65 11.14 -4.61
N LEU A 150 -4.48 10.37 -3.92
CA LEU A 150 -5.01 10.72 -2.60
C LEU A 150 -4.48 9.71 -1.60
N TRP A 151 -3.86 10.19 -0.54
CA TRP A 151 -3.19 9.35 0.45
C TRP A 151 -2.18 8.35 -0.16
N GLY A 152 -1.54 8.75 -1.27
CA GLY A 152 -0.53 7.99 -1.97
C GLY A 152 -1.06 6.95 -2.95
N THR A 153 -2.37 6.88 -3.18
CA THR A 153 -3.02 5.95 -4.09
C THR A 153 -3.90 6.64 -5.13
N ALA A 154 -4.07 6.02 -6.28
CA ALA A 154 -4.98 6.43 -7.34
C ALA A 154 -5.70 5.18 -7.88
N PRO A 155 -7.02 5.04 -7.71
CA PRO A 155 -7.79 3.96 -8.30
C PRO A 155 -8.24 4.30 -9.72
N VAL A 156 -8.41 3.25 -10.56
CA VAL A 156 -9.06 3.30 -11.85
C VAL A 156 -9.96 2.08 -12.02
N LEU A 157 -11.07 2.22 -12.73
CA LEU A 157 -11.93 1.10 -13.10
C LEU A 157 -11.52 0.55 -14.46
N VAL A 158 -11.43 -0.76 -14.54
CA VAL A 158 -11.11 -1.51 -15.75
C VAL A 158 -12.28 -2.43 -16.07
N ARG A 159 -12.80 -2.35 -17.27
CA ARG A 159 -13.91 -3.18 -17.77
C ARG A 159 -13.39 -4.17 -18.82
N SER A 160 -13.86 -5.41 -18.79
CA SER A 160 -13.57 -6.42 -19.79
C SER A 160 -14.22 -6.09 -21.15
N THR A 161 -13.66 -6.62 -22.22
CA THR A 161 -14.36 -6.74 -23.53
C THR A 161 -15.14 -8.04 -23.59
N THR A 162 -15.83 -8.29 -24.71
CA THR A 162 -16.51 -9.57 -24.99
C THR A 162 -15.59 -10.66 -25.49
N THR A 163 -14.31 -10.38 -25.68
CA THR A 163 -13.32 -11.34 -26.18
C THR A 163 -12.41 -11.78 -25.03
N PRO A 164 -12.29 -13.08 -24.74
CA PRO A 164 -11.34 -13.59 -23.75
C PRO A 164 -9.91 -13.30 -24.13
N GLY A 165 -9.04 -13.08 -23.12
CA GLY A 165 -7.62 -12.81 -23.31
C GLY A 165 -6.98 -12.15 -22.11
N GLU A 166 -5.97 -11.32 -22.35
CA GLU A 166 -5.27 -10.59 -21.30
C GLU A 166 -5.57 -9.10 -21.38
N ILE A 167 -5.68 -8.47 -20.22
CA ILE A 167 -5.73 -7.03 -20.05
C ILE A 167 -4.39 -6.61 -19.43
N LYS A 168 -3.60 -5.86 -20.18
CA LYS A 168 -2.35 -5.28 -19.66
C LYS A 168 -2.58 -3.83 -19.29
N ILE A 169 -2.36 -3.49 -18.02
CA ILE A 169 -2.51 -2.15 -17.47
C ILE A 169 -1.13 -1.64 -17.07
N ARG A 170 -0.81 -0.42 -17.49
CA ARG A 170 0.41 0.29 -17.10
C ARG A 170 0.06 1.56 -16.37
N ALA A 171 0.71 1.81 -15.22
CA ALA A 171 0.61 3.04 -14.49
C ALA A 171 1.95 3.79 -14.50
N SER A 172 1.92 5.09 -14.78
CA SER A 172 3.09 5.96 -14.77
C SER A 172 2.73 7.33 -14.18
N VAL A 173 3.72 8.07 -13.63
CA VAL A 173 3.49 9.45 -13.22
C VAL A 173 3.55 10.38 -14.42
N VAL A 174 2.67 11.39 -14.45
CA VAL A 174 2.60 12.36 -15.55
C VAL A 174 3.85 13.23 -15.60
N TRP A 175 4.25 13.76 -14.44
CA TRP A 175 5.45 14.59 -14.38
C TRP A 175 6.70 13.73 -14.34
N GLN A 176 7.62 13.96 -15.26
CA GLN A 176 8.88 13.24 -15.37
C GLN A 176 10.07 14.15 -15.06
N GLY A 177 10.99 13.65 -14.26
CA GLY A 177 12.20 14.34 -13.85
C GLY A 177 13.28 13.37 -13.38
N LYS A 178 14.35 13.91 -12.83
CA LYS A 178 15.52 13.11 -12.38
C LYS A 178 15.19 11.98 -11.39
N HIS A 179 14.07 12.06 -10.70
CA HIS A 179 13.64 11.11 -9.66
C HIS A 179 12.23 10.58 -9.94
N THR A 180 11.87 10.44 -11.20
CA THR A 180 10.60 9.84 -11.62
C THR A 180 10.48 8.42 -11.09
N PRO A 181 9.40 8.07 -10.38
CA PRO A 181 9.14 6.71 -9.99
C PRO A 181 9.04 5.77 -11.20
N VAL A 182 9.60 4.59 -11.08
CA VAL A 182 9.51 3.56 -12.12
C VAL A 182 8.04 3.17 -12.31
N PRO A 183 7.53 3.13 -13.55
CA PRO A 183 6.18 2.65 -13.86
C PRO A 183 5.93 1.22 -13.37
N ALA A 184 4.66 0.89 -13.14
CA ALA A 184 4.23 -0.47 -12.82
C ALA A 184 3.32 -1.02 -13.92
N GLU A 185 3.34 -2.34 -14.08
CA GLU A 185 2.47 -3.07 -15.00
C GLU A 185 1.72 -4.17 -14.23
N LEU A 186 0.48 -4.42 -14.65
CA LEU A 186 -0.38 -5.48 -14.13
C LEU A 186 -1.05 -6.19 -15.31
N ILE A 187 -1.08 -7.51 -15.28
CA ILE A 187 -1.80 -8.32 -16.26
C ILE A 187 -2.95 -9.02 -15.55
N ILE A 188 -4.15 -8.87 -16.10
CA ILE A 188 -5.37 -9.52 -15.62
C ILE A 188 -5.90 -10.42 -16.74
N PRO A 189 -6.03 -11.73 -16.50
CA PRO A 189 -6.63 -12.64 -17.47
C PRO A 189 -8.15 -12.47 -17.49
N THR A 190 -8.76 -12.63 -18.67
CA THR A 190 -10.20 -12.70 -18.84
C THR A 190 -10.61 -14.06 -19.43
N PHE A 191 -11.71 -14.61 -18.94
CA PHE A 191 -12.19 -15.93 -19.28
C PHE A 191 -13.50 -15.85 -20.08
N PRO A 192 -13.83 -16.84 -20.91
CA PRO A 192 -15.12 -16.89 -21.61
C PRO A 192 -16.28 -16.75 -20.62
N SER A 193 -17.28 -15.97 -20.99
CA SER A 193 -18.56 -15.97 -20.30
C SER A 193 -19.26 -17.29 -20.62
N GLU A 194 -19.59 -18.08 -19.59
CA GLU A 194 -20.47 -19.23 -19.80
C GLU A 194 -21.84 -18.73 -20.28
N GLN A 195 -22.28 -19.24 -21.41
CA GLN A 195 -23.62 -18.97 -21.97
C GLN A 195 -24.69 -19.73 -21.21
#